data_b49e4064453b5b72209984db45a13564
#
_entry.id   b49e4064453b5b72209984db45a13564
#
_cell.length_a   1.000
_cell.length_b   1.000
_cell.length_c   1.000
_cell.angle_alpha   90.00
_cell.angle_beta   90.00
_cell.angle_gamma   90.00
#
_symmetry.space_group_name_H-M   'P 1'
#
loop_
_entity.id
_entity.type
_entity.pdbx_description
1 polymer ?
#
loop_
_entity_poly.entity_id
_entity_poly.type
_entity_poly.pdbx_seq_one_letter_code
_entity_poly.pdbx_strand_id
1 'polypeptide(L)'
;MRKSCLILLFCLPVLLWAEPVPSGYYYKAQGQSDAALKTALHDTIRGGMRFHYGTQGTSYTDGTYYTATWNYFPLTDQRADGTIWDMYSSTKRYFPYDGGSACGQQIEHCLPKSWWGWTSSDTGSSKRAYQDLYILNPADAQANGQKSNYPPGHVQRGDKFDNGSFRMDKAESSLYGWICFEPEECYRGDFARTWFYVVTAYQDLAWNPAYARYLGNESYLVFQPELIEVLLDWHRADPVSRKEIHRADAVSSLQHNRNPFIDYPELVEYIWGDKKGQKADFSRLVCTASPDYMPEEDFTNFIAYEPINTTAGGFIALWDNFQTDYTLDVYTRTCSGHNDTLVNLPALTAKLLDAHPLASYEGKLQSAGTNAVTMGASNTDGAVLLSGLQLTAPATLVFRANIFQTADAGELQIFLDGHQSADTTIVLPVSRDERRYTYTLPQGTDAVKILSVGGSTKKRACMQELYLVQGDLQETVTHLAGYPQEVVFDPMPHDACCTWQVAVPESYKNMPLYYRVTTKEGRISNEQTVVLSGTTNLPAVQMQQQGNARILLRNGTLYIFREGHYYTVLGQKVQQ
;
A
#
# COMPACT_ATOMS: atom_id res chain seq x y z
N MET A 1 17.22 17.66 55.00
CA MET A 1 16.34 18.18 53.95
C MET A 1 17.15 18.27 52.64
N ARG A 2 17.07 17.24 51.81
CA ARG A 2 17.70 17.25 50.47
C ARG A 2 16.65 17.71 49.49
N LYS A 3 16.86 18.84 48.85
CA LYS A 3 16.03 19.35 47.74
C LYS A 3 16.42 18.59 46.48
N SER A 4 15.55 17.70 46.03
CA SER A 4 15.66 17.09 44.69
C SER A 4 15.18 18.12 43.66
N CYS A 5 16.10 18.59 42.84
CA CYS A 5 15.78 19.38 41.65
C CYS A 5 15.29 18.44 40.56
N LEU A 6 14.00 18.54 40.25
CA LEU A 6 13.41 17.82 39.11
C LEU A 6 13.74 18.65 37.86
N ILE A 7 14.72 18.17 37.07
CA ILE A 7 14.99 18.75 35.75
C ILE A 7 13.95 18.15 34.81
N LEU A 8 12.93 18.93 34.44
CA LEU A 8 12.05 18.61 33.30
C LEU A 8 12.87 18.80 32.02
N LEU A 9 13.36 17.70 31.46
CA LEU A 9 13.85 17.70 30.09
C LEU A 9 12.64 17.73 29.16
N PHE A 10 12.38 18.85 28.55
CA PHE A 10 11.51 18.95 27.38
C PHE A 10 12.21 18.24 26.21
N CYS A 11 11.87 16.99 25.94
CA CYS A 11 12.20 16.36 24.68
C CYS A 11 11.22 16.89 23.61
N LEU A 12 11.69 17.81 22.79
CA LEU A 12 11.04 18.14 21.53
C LEU A 12 10.95 16.87 20.68
N PRO A 13 9.82 16.59 20.03
CA PRO A 13 9.73 15.50 19.08
C PRO A 13 10.73 15.79 17.94
N VAL A 14 11.68 14.91 17.74
CA VAL A 14 12.48 14.91 16.52
C VAL A 14 11.55 14.32 15.46
N LEU A 15 10.85 15.20 14.76
CA LEU A 15 10.22 14.89 13.48
C LEU A 15 11.34 14.34 12.59
N LEU A 16 11.22 13.13 12.13
CA LEU A 16 12.03 12.61 11.02
C LEU A 16 11.57 13.35 9.78
N TRP A 17 12.12 14.54 9.59
CA TRP A 17 12.03 15.26 8.32
C TRP A 17 12.68 14.35 7.28
N ALA A 18 12.09 14.25 6.08
CA ALA A 18 12.83 13.81 4.92
C ALA A 18 14.15 14.57 4.97
N GLU A 19 15.27 13.85 4.99
CA GLU A 19 16.55 14.56 4.97
C GLU A 19 16.61 15.26 3.62
N PRO A 20 16.53 16.59 3.59
CA PRO A 20 16.62 17.32 2.34
C PRO A 20 17.93 16.89 1.67
N VAL A 21 17.96 16.93 0.35
CA VAL A 21 19.21 16.68 -0.38
C VAL A 21 20.32 17.51 0.29
N PRO A 22 21.37 16.90 0.82
CA PRO A 22 22.42 17.64 1.50
C PRO A 22 22.95 18.77 0.63
N SER A 23 23.12 19.96 1.21
CA SER A 23 23.61 21.11 0.44
C SER A 23 24.89 20.78 -0.33
N GLY A 24 24.87 21.02 -1.63
CA GLY A 24 26.00 20.72 -2.50
C GLY A 24 26.18 19.24 -2.84
N TYR A 25 25.24 18.35 -2.50
CA TYR A 25 25.37 16.92 -2.80
C TYR A 25 25.64 16.65 -4.29
N TYR A 26 24.96 17.37 -5.19
CA TYR A 26 25.13 17.27 -6.64
C TYR A 26 26.06 18.33 -7.24
N TYR A 27 26.96 18.95 -6.46
CA TYR A 27 27.80 20.07 -6.94
C TYR A 27 28.63 19.74 -8.19
N LYS A 28 29.06 18.48 -8.36
CA LYS A 28 29.84 18.02 -9.53
C LYS A 28 29.02 18.04 -10.81
N ALA A 29 27.72 17.88 -10.70
CA ALA A 29 26.80 17.84 -11.83
C ALA A 29 26.33 19.24 -12.26
N GLN A 30 26.51 20.27 -11.43
CA GLN A 30 26.16 21.66 -11.75
C GLN A 30 26.84 22.14 -13.03
N GLY A 31 26.07 22.60 -13.99
CA GLY A 31 26.57 23.13 -15.26
C GLY A 31 27.11 22.09 -16.25
N GLN A 32 26.94 20.80 -15.95
CA GLN A 32 27.28 19.70 -16.87
C GLN A 32 26.11 19.37 -17.79
N SER A 33 26.39 18.71 -18.91
CA SER A 33 25.39 18.20 -19.87
C SER A 33 25.73 16.79 -20.32
N ASP A 34 24.75 16.05 -20.82
CA ASP A 34 24.92 14.78 -21.54
C ASP A 34 25.78 13.77 -20.77
N ALA A 35 26.79 13.19 -21.43
CA ALA A 35 27.68 12.20 -20.82
C ALA A 35 28.46 12.73 -19.60
N ALA A 36 28.85 14.02 -19.62
CA ALA A 36 29.53 14.64 -18.49
C ALA A 36 28.60 14.78 -17.29
N LEU A 37 27.33 15.14 -17.51
CA LEU A 37 26.32 15.18 -16.47
C LEU A 37 26.11 13.81 -15.84
N LYS A 38 25.89 12.77 -16.66
CA LYS A 38 25.69 11.40 -16.18
C LYS A 38 26.89 10.90 -15.37
N THR A 39 28.12 11.16 -15.84
CA THR A 39 29.34 10.76 -15.13
C THR A 39 29.50 11.51 -13.81
N ALA A 40 29.16 12.80 -13.75
CA ALA A 40 29.18 13.56 -12.50
C ALA A 40 28.15 13.06 -11.49
N LEU A 41 26.99 12.65 -11.95
CA LEU A 41 25.99 11.97 -11.12
C LEU A 41 26.50 10.60 -10.64
N HIS A 42 27.05 9.78 -11.54
CA HIS A 42 27.69 8.50 -11.17
C HIS A 42 28.73 8.70 -10.04
N ASP A 43 29.65 9.64 -10.21
CA ASP A 43 30.69 9.92 -9.22
C ASP A 43 30.16 10.38 -7.86
N THR A 44 28.94 10.92 -7.85
CA THR A 44 28.27 11.35 -6.64
C THR A 44 27.56 10.18 -5.94
N ILE A 45 26.85 9.33 -6.70
CA ILE A 45 25.92 8.36 -6.14
C ILE A 45 26.45 6.92 -6.04
N ARG A 46 27.56 6.59 -6.69
CA ARG A 46 28.13 5.23 -6.70
C ARG A 46 28.61 4.75 -5.33
N GLY A 47 28.77 5.66 -4.39
CA GLY A 47 29.19 5.39 -3.02
C GLY A 47 28.15 4.70 -2.16
N GLY A 48 28.29 4.85 -0.86
CA GLY A 48 27.33 4.37 0.14
C GLY A 48 27.47 2.89 0.49
N MET A 49 26.69 2.47 1.47
CA MET A 49 26.65 1.09 1.99
C MET A 49 25.81 0.18 1.09
N ARG A 50 26.02 -1.13 1.23
CA ARG A 50 25.17 -2.16 0.60
C ARG A 50 24.95 -3.26 1.61
N PHE A 51 23.79 -3.88 1.56
CA PHE A 51 23.38 -4.88 2.53
C PHE A 51 23.40 -6.27 1.93
N HIS A 52 23.48 -7.28 2.79
CA HIS A 52 23.46 -8.66 2.32
C HIS A 52 22.11 -8.98 1.65
N TYR A 53 22.17 -9.55 0.45
CA TYR A 53 20.98 -10.00 -0.27
C TYR A 53 20.43 -11.29 0.36
N GLY A 54 19.15 -11.33 0.69
CA GLY A 54 18.47 -12.55 1.16
C GLY A 54 17.65 -12.37 2.43
N THR A 55 17.25 -13.50 2.99
CA THR A 55 16.38 -13.61 4.16
C THR A 55 17.13 -13.83 5.47
N GLN A 56 18.35 -14.37 5.40
CA GLN A 56 19.21 -14.63 6.56
C GLN A 56 20.67 -14.43 6.17
N GLY A 57 21.42 -13.88 7.07
CA GLY A 57 22.85 -13.73 6.94
C GLY A 57 23.31 -12.41 7.51
N THR A 58 24.02 -12.49 8.60
CA THR A 58 24.88 -11.42 9.04
C THR A 58 26.15 -11.52 8.20
N SER A 59 26.30 -10.63 7.23
CA SER A 59 27.61 -10.46 6.58
C SER A 59 28.46 -9.65 7.54
N TYR A 60 29.54 -10.22 8.01
CA TYR A 60 30.52 -9.54 8.85
C TYR A 60 31.53 -8.87 7.94
N THR A 61 31.46 -7.57 7.81
CA THR A 61 32.47 -6.75 7.15
C THR A 61 32.85 -5.64 8.11
N ASP A 62 34.12 -5.50 8.41
CA ASP A 62 34.69 -4.45 9.27
C ASP A 62 34.19 -4.41 10.72
N GLY A 63 33.79 -5.54 11.27
CA GLY A 63 33.27 -5.60 12.65
C GLY A 63 31.82 -5.17 12.81
N THR A 64 31.13 -4.88 11.71
CA THR A 64 29.72 -4.44 11.73
C THR A 64 28.81 -5.53 11.21
N TYR A 65 27.71 -5.80 11.94
CA TYR A 65 26.68 -6.73 11.50
C TYR A 65 25.72 -6.02 10.53
N TYR A 66 25.68 -6.48 9.28
CA TYR A 66 24.68 -6.04 8.31
C TYR A 66 23.55 -7.06 8.27
N THR A 67 22.34 -6.57 8.45
CA THR A 67 21.14 -7.41 8.31
C THR A 67 20.83 -7.67 6.83
N ALA A 68 20.05 -8.73 6.56
CA ALA A 68 19.67 -9.08 5.20
C ALA A 68 18.59 -8.13 4.63
N THR A 69 18.47 -8.08 3.30
CA THR A 69 17.54 -7.20 2.55
C THR A 69 16.12 -7.20 3.13
N TRP A 70 15.57 -8.37 3.46
CA TRP A 70 14.22 -8.49 4.02
C TRP A 70 13.99 -7.71 5.32
N ASN A 71 15.04 -7.45 6.09
CA ASN A 71 14.93 -6.68 7.33
C ASN A 71 14.79 -5.17 7.07
N TYR A 72 15.11 -4.70 5.87
CA TYR A 72 15.03 -3.30 5.49
C TYR A 72 13.74 -2.95 4.75
N PHE A 73 13.11 -3.89 4.06
CA PHE A 73 11.84 -3.66 3.36
C PHE A 73 10.71 -3.12 4.25
N PRO A 74 10.56 -3.51 5.53
CA PRO A 74 9.60 -2.85 6.40
C PRO A 74 9.85 -1.34 6.61
N LEU A 75 11.05 -0.85 6.32
CA LEU A 75 11.41 0.56 6.42
C LEU A 75 11.24 1.31 5.10
N THR A 76 11.34 0.61 3.97
CA THR A 76 11.35 1.19 2.63
C THR A 76 10.07 0.93 1.85
N ASP A 77 9.39 -0.19 2.13
CA ASP A 77 8.30 -0.71 1.31
C ASP A 77 7.09 -1.19 2.14
N GLN A 78 6.82 -0.57 3.29
CA GLN A 78 5.64 -0.85 4.10
C GLN A 78 4.69 0.35 4.08
N ARG A 79 3.40 0.08 3.83
CA ARG A 79 2.33 1.06 3.96
C ARG A 79 1.97 1.28 5.44
N ALA A 80 1.28 2.37 5.74
CA ALA A 80 0.88 2.68 7.11
C ALA A 80 -0.09 1.64 7.71
N ASP A 81 -0.90 0.98 6.88
CA ASP A 81 -1.76 -0.13 7.31
C ASP A 81 -0.97 -1.43 7.59
N GLY A 82 0.36 -1.38 7.49
CA GLY A 82 1.26 -2.52 7.71
C GLY A 82 1.40 -3.43 6.51
N THR A 83 0.66 -3.21 5.42
CA THR A 83 0.79 -4.03 4.21
C THR A 83 2.08 -3.71 3.45
N ILE A 84 2.53 -4.68 2.67
CA ILE A 84 3.70 -4.53 1.80
C ILE A 84 3.33 -3.65 0.60
N TRP A 85 4.17 -2.69 0.27
CA TRP A 85 4.06 -1.92 -0.95
C TRP A 85 4.64 -2.70 -2.12
N ASP A 86 3.80 -3.48 -2.77
CA ASP A 86 4.15 -4.36 -3.87
C ASP A 86 3.73 -3.73 -5.21
N MET A 87 4.70 -3.35 -6.03
CA MET A 87 4.44 -2.77 -7.37
C MET A 87 4.08 -3.83 -8.42
N TYR A 88 4.05 -5.09 -8.06
CA TYR A 88 3.81 -6.23 -8.94
C TYR A 88 2.45 -6.88 -8.70
N SER A 89 1.74 -6.49 -7.64
CA SER A 89 0.46 -7.09 -7.27
C SER A 89 -0.29 -6.24 -6.26
N SER A 90 -1.60 -6.13 -6.42
CA SER A 90 -2.49 -5.51 -5.43
C SER A 90 -2.84 -6.45 -4.26
N THR A 91 -2.30 -7.68 -4.25
CA THR A 91 -2.55 -8.64 -3.17
C THR A 91 -1.97 -8.14 -1.86
N LYS A 92 -2.82 -7.88 -0.86
CA LYS A 92 -2.38 -7.46 0.47
C LYS A 92 -1.56 -8.58 1.14
N ARG A 93 -0.34 -8.24 1.52
CA ARG A 93 0.58 -9.10 2.30
C ARG A 93 1.25 -8.29 3.38
N TYR A 94 1.73 -8.97 4.41
CA TYR A 94 2.39 -8.35 5.56
C TYR A 94 3.78 -8.92 5.71
N PHE A 95 4.72 -8.10 6.18
CA PHE A 95 6.04 -8.59 6.55
C PHE A 95 5.93 -9.52 7.77
N PRO A 96 6.63 -10.68 7.77
CA PRO A 96 6.63 -11.57 8.92
C PRO A 96 7.26 -10.90 10.13
N TYR A 97 6.78 -11.29 11.30
CA TYR A 97 7.24 -10.76 12.58
C TYR A 97 8.73 -11.00 12.84
N ASP A 98 9.27 -12.10 12.35
CA ASP A 98 10.65 -12.55 12.56
C ASP A 98 11.66 -12.02 11.51
N GLY A 99 11.21 -11.14 10.61
CA GLY A 99 12.07 -10.54 9.60
C GLY A 99 12.43 -11.45 8.42
N GLY A 100 11.69 -12.54 8.24
CA GLY A 100 11.83 -13.42 7.08
C GLY A 100 11.13 -12.89 5.82
N SER A 101 11.14 -13.69 4.75
CA SER A 101 10.36 -13.38 3.54
C SER A 101 8.87 -13.50 3.79
N ALA A 102 8.10 -12.54 3.33
CA ALA A 102 6.65 -12.66 3.35
C ALA A 102 6.19 -13.83 2.45
N CYS A 103 5.16 -14.55 2.88
CA CYS A 103 4.60 -15.67 2.12
C CYS A 103 4.14 -15.20 0.72
N GLY A 104 4.61 -15.86 -0.32
CA GLY A 104 4.29 -15.51 -1.71
C GLY A 104 5.04 -14.30 -2.26
N GLN A 105 6.04 -13.79 -1.53
CA GLN A 105 6.90 -12.68 -1.95
C GLN A 105 8.33 -13.15 -2.24
N GLN A 106 8.99 -12.43 -3.13
CA GLN A 106 10.41 -12.59 -3.45
C GLN A 106 11.11 -11.23 -3.50
N ILE A 107 12.43 -11.23 -3.38
CA ILE A 107 13.23 -10.04 -3.66
C ILE A 107 13.42 -9.96 -5.17
N GLU A 108 12.93 -8.90 -5.77
CA GLU A 108 13.06 -8.66 -7.21
C GLU A 108 14.09 -7.58 -7.50
N HIS A 109 14.92 -7.82 -8.52
CA HIS A 109 15.75 -6.79 -9.12
C HIS A 109 14.94 -6.08 -10.21
N CYS A 110 14.54 -4.85 -9.98
CA CYS A 110 13.73 -4.06 -10.93
C CYS A 110 14.34 -4.09 -12.34
N LEU A 111 15.66 -3.81 -12.49
CA LEU A 111 16.43 -4.16 -13.66
C LEU A 111 17.07 -5.54 -13.42
N PRO A 112 16.77 -6.56 -14.24
CA PRO A 112 17.18 -7.93 -13.98
C PRO A 112 18.70 -8.10 -13.94
N LYS A 113 19.20 -8.75 -12.90
CA LYS A 113 20.64 -9.01 -12.70
C LYS A 113 21.33 -9.76 -13.84
N SER A 114 20.58 -10.53 -14.61
CA SER A 114 21.08 -11.22 -15.81
C SER A 114 21.56 -10.26 -16.90
N TRP A 115 21.06 -9.01 -16.90
CA TRP A 115 21.43 -8.02 -17.91
C TRP A 115 22.89 -7.53 -17.77
N TRP A 116 23.48 -7.63 -16.57
CA TRP A 116 24.92 -7.43 -16.37
C TRP A 116 25.66 -8.74 -16.08
N GLY A 117 24.99 -9.89 -16.28
CA GLY A 117 25.62 -11.21 -16.17
C GLY A 117 26.11 -11.55 -14.77
N TRP A 118 25.41 -11.08 -13.73
CA TRP A 118 25.83 -11.27 -12.34
C TRP A 118 26.03 -12.73 -11.96
N THR A 119 27.12 -13.01 -11.22
CA THR A 119 27.44 -14.30 -10.62
C THR A 119 27.80 -14.16 -9.14
N SER A 120 27.72 -15.24 -8.37
CA SER A 120 28.01 -15.22 -6.93
C SER A 120 29.47 -14.89 -6.60
N SER A 121 30.37 -14.96 -7.59
CA SER A 121 31.78 -14.60 -7.46
C SER A 121 32.08 -13.13 -7.76
N ASP A 122 31.08 -12.36 -8.22
CA ASP A 122 31.30 -10.98 -8.59
C ASP A 122 31.66 -10.11 -7.39
N THR A 123 32.46 -9.09 -7.69
CA THR A 123 32.90 -8.05 -6.75
C THR A 123 32.65 -6.67 -7.34
N GLY A 124 33.10 -5.62 -6.68
CA GLY A 124 33.00 -4.24 -7.20
C GLY A 124 31.57 -3.82 -7.53
N SER A 125 31.40 -3.13 -8.65
CA SER A 125 30.12 -2.55 -9.08
C SER A 125 29.03 -3.58 -9.31
N SER A 126 29.37 -4.75 -9.87
CA SER A 126 28.40 -5.84 -10.08
C SER A 126 27.79 -6.33 -8.77
N LYS A 127 28.62 -6.59 -7.74
CA LYS A 127 28.14 -6.98 -6.42
C LYS A 127 27.35 -5.86 -5.75
N ARG A 128 27.77 -4.63 -5.90
CA ARG A 128 27.08 -3.46 -5.33
C ARG A 128 25.70 -3.27 -5.95
N ALA A 129 25.57 -3.40 -7.29
CA ALA A 129 24.29 -3.36 -7.99
C ALA A 129 23.35 -4.49 -7.52
N TYR A 130 23.88 -5.70 -7.34
CA TYR A 130 23.12 -6.85 -6.83
C TYR A 130 22.52 -6.63 -5.43
N GLN A 131 23.11 -5.76 -4.63
CA GLN A 131 22.74 -5.51 -3.23
C GLN A 131 22.12 -4.14 -2.98
N ASP A 132 21.82 -3.37 -4.01
CA ASP A 132 21.33 -1.99 -3.90
C ASP A 132 19.82 -1.95 -3.64
N LEU A 133 19.40 -1.35 -2.52
CA LEU A 133 18.01 -1.23 -2.15
C LEU A 133 17.18 -0.36 -3.13
N TYR A 134 17.81 0.55 -3.89
CA TYR A 134 17.10 1.26 -4.96
C TYR A 134 16.66 0.32 -6.08
N ILE A 135 17.34 -0.81 -6.25
CA ILE A 135 17.04 -1.79 -7.31
C ILE A 135 16.15 -2.92 -6.79
N LEU A 136 16.24 -3.22 -5.49
CA LEU A 136 15.57 -4.36 -4.86
C LEU A 136 14.20 -3.95 -4.35
N ASN A 137 13.18 -4.75 -4.68
CA ASN A 137 11.81 -4.54 -4.23
C ASN A 137 11.21 -5.86 -3.71
N PRO A 138 10.30 -5.80 -2.70
CA PRO A 138 9.45 -6.94 -2.42
C PRO A 138 8.45 -7.09 -3.56
N ALA A 139 8.34 -8.26 -4.14
CA ALA A 139 7.51 -8.52 -5.31
C ALA A 139 6.71 -9.80 -5.16
N ASP A 140 5.50 -9.82 -5.67
CA ASP A 140 4.72 -11.05 -5.86
C ASP A 140 5.54 -12.10 -6.59
N ALA A 141 5.66 -13.30 -6.00
CA ALA A 141 6.51 -14.35 -6.52
C ALA A 141 6.06 -14.86 -7.90
N GLN A 142 4.75 -14.82 -8.18
CA GLN A 142 4.22 -15.23 -9.49
C GLN A 142 4.53 -14.18 -10.55
N ALA A 143 4.23 -12.90 -10.26
CA ALA A 143 4.53 -11.80 -11.18
C ALA A 143 6.04 -11.68 -11.46
N ASN A 144 6.88 -11.77 -10.40
CA ASN A 144 8.32 -11.82 -10.54
C ASN A 144 8.79 -12.98 -11.43
N GLY A 145 8.27 -14.20 -11.20
CA GLY A 145 8.58 -15.37 -12.03
C GLY A 145 8.18 -15.16 -13.50
N GLN A 146 7.04 -14.54 -13.77
CA GLN A 146 6.59 -14.22 -15.13
C GLN A 146 7.43 -13.11 -15.75
N LYS A 147 7.72 -12.03 -15.00
CA LYS A 147 8.59 -10.94 -15.47
C LYS A 147 9.95 -11.44 -15.89
N SER A 148 10.54 -12.35 -15.11
CA SER A 148 11.86 -12.91 -15.42
C SER A 148 12.86 -11.80 -15.81
N ASN A 149 13.42 -11.86 -17.01
CA ASN A 149 14.37 -10.87 -17.55
C ASN A 149 13.83 -10.10 -18.76
N TYR A 150 12.51 -10.03 -18.91
CA TYR A 150 11.88 -9.25 -19.98
C TYR A 150 12.01 -7.74 -19.74
N PRO A 151 12.08 -6.94 -20.84
CA PRO A 151 12.15 -5.49 -20.77
C PRO A 151 10.81 -4.86 -20.37
N PRO A 152 10.82 -3.59 -19.91
CA PRO A 152 9.63 -2.76 -19.84
C PRO A 152 9.09 -2.47 -21.24
N GLY A 153 7.78 -2.23 -21.34
CA GLY A 153 7.13 -1.86 -22.59
C GLY A 153 5.63 -1.71 -22.43
N HIS A 154 4.99 -1.02 -23.37
CA HIS A 154 3.54 -0.97 -23.43
C HIS A 154 3.01 -2.27 -24.01
N VAL A 155 2.21 -3.02 -23.23
CA VAL A 155 1.69 -4.32 -23.64
C VAL A 155 0.34 -4.21 -24.34
N GLN A 156 0.12 -5.05 -25.37
CA GLN A 156 -1.10 -4.99 -26.18
C GLN A 156 -2.35 -5.43 -25.39
N ARG A 157 -2.29 -6.57 -24.67
CA ARG A 157 -3.48 -7.17 -24.05
C ARG A 157 -3.25 -7.77 -22.66
N GLY A 158 -2.06 -8.26 -22.35
CA GLY A 158 -1.78 -9.02 -21.13
C GLY A 158 -2.08 -10.53 -21.26
N ASP A 159 -2.20 -11.05 -22.48
CA ASP A 159 -2.55 -12.47 -22.74
C ASP A 159 -1.52 -13.46 -22.16
N LYS A 160 -0.26 -13.02 -21.98
CA LYS A 160 0.77 -13.86 -21.38
C LYS A 160 0.64 -13.93 -19.85
N PHE A 161 0.35 -12.81 -19.22
CA PHE A 161 0.12 -12.70 -17.78
C PHE A 161 -0.58 -11.38 -17.46
N ASP A 162 -1.59 -11.45 -16.61
CA ASP A 162 -2.27 -10.29 -16.06
C ASP A 162 -2.81 -10.66 -14.67
N ASN A 163 -2.45 -9.87 -13.64
CA ASN A 163 -2.99 -10.01 -12.28
C ASN A 163 -3.76 -8.76 -11.82
N GLY A 164 -4.09 -7.87 -12.76
CA GLY A 164 -4.76 -6.61 -12.52
C GLY A 164 -3.83 -5.43 -12.20
N SER A 165 -2.63 -5.71 -11.70
CA SER A 165 -1.62 -4.68 -11.34
C SER A 165 -0.35 -4.77 -12.17
N PHE A 166 -0.13 -5.90 -12.82
CA PHE A 166 1.08 -6.16 -13.58
C PHE A 166 0.74 -7.04 -14.77
N ARG A 167 1.08 -6.58 -15.97
CA ARG A 167 0.72 -7.23 -17.23
C ARG A 167 1.95 -7.62 -18.03
N MET A 168 1.84 -8.69 -18.82
CA MET A 168 2.86 -9.12 -19.77
C MET A 168 2.24 -9.58 -21.07
N ASP A 169 2.80 -9.11 -22.16
CA ASP A 169 2.44 -9.56 -23.51
C ASP A 169 3.48 -9.04 -24.53
N LYS A 170 3.14 -9.16 -25.83
CA LYS A 170 3.89 -8.49 -26.88
C LYS A 170 3.74 -6.98 -26.74
N ALA A 171 4.80 -6.25 -27.04
CA ALA A 171 4.78 -4.81 -27.08
C ALA A 171 3.78 -4.30 -28.12
N GLU A 172 3.09 -3.19 -27.80
CA GLU A 172 2.16 -2.52 -28.74
C GLU A 172 2.87 -2.00 -29.98
N SER A 173 4.08 -1.53 -29.81
CA SER A 173 4.88 -0.96 -30.89
C SER A 173 5.42 -2.06 -31.80
N SER A 174 5.28 -1.89 -33.10
CA SER A 174 5.91 -2.73 -34.13
C SER A 174 7.44 -2.79 -34.05
N LEU A 175 8.05 -1.83 -33.34
CA LEU A 175 9.49 -1.75 -33.11
C LEU A 175 10.00 -2.90 -32.26
N TYR A 176 9.19 -3.42 -31.37
CA TYR A 176 9.65 -4.43 -30.41
C TYR A 176 9.33 -5.86 -30.83
N GLY A 177 8.14 -6.20 -31.19
CA GLY A 177 7.70 -7.54 -31.57
C GLY A 177 8.06 -8.65 -30.56
N TRP A 178 8.42 -8.29 -29.34
CA TRP A 178 8.86 -9.17 -28.26
C TRP A 178 7.97 -9.04 -27.03
N ILE A 179 8.11 -9.97 -26.09
CA ILE A 179 7.43 -9.93 -24.82
C ILE A 179 8.06 -8.86 -23.94
N CYS A 180 7.23 -8.04 -23.31
CA CYS A 180 7.58 -7.03 -22.34
C CYS A 180 6.65 -7.11 -21.13
N PHE A 181 6.95 -6.35 -20.08
CA PHE A 181 6.09 -6.17 -18.93
C PHE A 181 5.63 -4.71 -18.81
N GLU A 182 4.48 -4.52 -18.19
CA GLU A 182 3.91 -3.22 -17.89
C GLU A 182 3.25 -3.26 -16.51
N PRO A 183 3.67 -2.42 -15.56
CA PRO A 183 3.02 -2.27 -14.26
C PRO A 183 1.77 -1.39 -14.37
N GLU A 184 1.04 -1.25 -13.26
CA GLU A 184 0.03 -0.18 -13.11
C GLU A 184 0.61 1.19 -13.47
N GLU A 185 -0.25 2.08 -13.95
CA GLU A 185 0.14 3.41 -14.41
C GLU A 185 0.90 4.20 -13.36
N CYS A 186 0.46 4.13 -12.09
CA CYS A 186 1.07 4.79 -10.95
C CYS A 186 2.44 4.26 -10.51
N TYR A 187 2.97 3.25 -11.18
CA TYR A 187 4.31 2.69 -10.91
C TYR A 187 5.23 2.73 -12.12
N ARG A 188 4.76 3.19 -13.27
CA ARG A 188 5.58 3.25 -14.49
C ARG A 188 6.80 4.14 -14.29
N GLY A 189 6.61 5.31 -13.68
CA GLY A 189 7.69 6.23 -13.37
C GLY A 189 8.69 5.67 -12.37
N ASP A 190 8.22 4.96 -11.33
CA ASP A 190 9.08 4.26 -10.37
C ASP A 190 10.06 3.31 -11.07
N PHE A 191 9.54 2.49 -12.01
CA PHE A 191 10.38 1.59 -12.81
C PHE A 191 11.36 2.39 -13.68
N ALA A 192 10.89 3.38 -14.41
CA ALA A 192 11.72 4.17 -15.31
C ALA A 192 12.87 4.87 -14.57
N ARG A 193 12.58 5.56 -13.46
CA ARG A 193 13.58 6.25 -12.63
C ARG A 193 14.55 5.27 -11.97
N THR A 194 14.10 4.06 -11.62
CA THR A 194 15.00 3.00 -11.16
C THR A 194 15.93 2.51 -12.27
N TRP A 195 15.43 2.32 -13.49
CA TRP A 195 16.25 1.88 -14.62
C TRP A 195 17.30 2.92 -14.99
N PHE A 196 16.94 4.20 -15.05
CA PHE A 196 17.88 5.31 -15.27
C PHE A 196 18.92 5.41 -14.14
N TYR A 197 18.49 5.17 -12.88
CA TYR A 197 19.41 5.12 -11.75
C TYR A 197 20.46 4.02 -11.91
N VAL A 198 20.05 2.80 -12.23
CA VAL A 198 20.98 1.66 -12.35
C VAL A 198 22.08 1.94 -13.36
N VAL A 199 21.72 2.39 -14.57
CA VAL A 199 22.70 2.66 -15.63
C VAL A 199 23.54 3.91 -15.37
N THR A 200 23.16 4.71 -14.39
CA THR A 200 23.95 5.86 -13.93
C THR A 200 24.84 5.49 -12.76
N ALA A 201 24.28 4.94 -11.69
CA ALA A 201 25.04 4.54 -10.49
C ALA A 201 26.11 3.48 -10.80
N TYR A 202 25.88 2.68 -11.81
CA TYR A 202 26.73 1.57 -12.23
C TYR A 202 27.12 1.67 -13.70
N GLN A 203 27.48 2.87 -14.17
CA GLN A 203 27.88 3.10 -15.56
C GLN A 203 29.14 2.32 -15.98
N ASP A 204 29.90 1.81 -15.02
CA ASP A 204 31.08 0.96 -15.19
C ASP A 204 30.77 -0.55 -15.27
N LEU A 205 29.49 -0.95 -15.25
CA LEU A 205 29.11 -2.34 -15.47
C LEU A 205 29.41 -2.79 -16.89
N ALA A 206 29.92 -4.02 -16.99
CA ALA A 206 30.00 -4.73 -18.25
C ALA A 206 28.63 -5.36 -18.54
N TRP A 207 27.91 -4.82 -19.52
CA TRP A 207 26.59 -5.34 -19.89
C TRP A 207 26.71 -6.66 -20.63
N ASN A 208 25.80 -7.59 -20.36
CA ASN A 208 25.78 -8.92 -20.97
C ASN A 208 25.38 -8.84 -22.46
N PRO A 209 26.23 -9.30 -23.39
CA PRO A 209 25.94 -9.27 -24.82
C PRO A 209 24.65 -10.00 -25.23
N ALA A 210 24.16 -10.93 -24.43
CA ALA A 210 22.87 -11.60 -24.67
C ALA A 210 21.69 -10.61 -24.71
N TYR A 211 21.86 -9.42 -24.12
CA TYR A 211 20.86 -8.36 -24.09
C TYR A 211 21.19 -7.18 -25.03
N ALA A 212 22.13 -7.34 -25.95
CA ALA A 212 22.52 -6.30 -26.92
C ALA A 212 21.34 -5.74 -27.75
N ARG A 213 20.24 -6.46 -27.80
CA ARG A 213 18.99 -6.03 -28.40
C ARG A 213 18.37 -4.82 -27.66
N TYR A 214 18.58 -4.72 -26.36
CA TYR A 214 18.05 -3.68 -25.47
C TYR A 214 19.11 -2.69 -25.03
N LEU A 215 20.36 -3.10 -25.09
CA LEU A 215 21.51 -2.39 -24.55
C LEU A 215 22.47 -1.99 -25.68
N GLY A 216 22.93 -0.75 -25.66
CA GLY A 216 24.06 -0.28 -26.46
C GLY A 216 25.39 -0.70 -25.86
N ASN A 217 26.47 -0.49 -26.63
CA ASN A 217 27.83 -0.84 -26.20
C ASN A 217 28.56 0.32 -25.52
N GLU A 218 27.87 1.41 -25.22
CA GLU A 218 28.43 2.63 -24.64
C GLU A 218 27.93 2.89 -23.22
N SER A 219 28.74 3.54 -22.41
CA SER A 219 28.39 3.86 -21.02
C SER A 219 27.48 5.09 -20.88
N TYR A 220 27.27 5.87 -21.94
CA TYR A 220 26.47 7.11 -21.88
C TYR A 220 24.97 6.81 -21.89
N LEU A 221 24.41 6.42 -23.02
CA LEU A 221 22.97 6.17 -23.10
C LEU A 221 22.59 4.80 -22.54
N VAL A 222 23.42 3.81 -22.76
CA VAL A 222 23.32 2.40 -22.35
C VAL A 222 22.15 1.69 -23.04
N PHE A 223 20.94 2.20 -22.95
CA PHE A 223 19.76 1.59 -23.57
C PHE A 223 19.66 1.89 -25.07
N GLN A 224 19.08 0.97 -25.83
CA GLN A 224 18.70 1.22 -27.22
C GLN A 224 17.60 2.29 -27.30
N PRO A 225 17.51 3.04 -28.41
CA PRO A 225 16.58 4.16 -28.53
C PRO A 225 15.13 3.80 -28.19
N GLU A 226 14.68 2.64 -28.63
CA GLU A 226 13.30 2.18 -28.42
C GLU A 226 12.99 1.95 -26.92
N LEU A 227 13.95 1.44 -26.18
CA LEU A 227 13.78 1.28 -24.73
C LEU A 227 13.83 2.61 -24.00
N ILE A 228 14.66 3.55 -24.49
CA ILE A 228 14.69 4.93 -23.95
C ILE A 228 13.33 5.60 -24.14
N GLU A 229 12.70 5.45 -25.30
CA GLU A 229 11.36 6.00 -25.57
C GLU A 229 10.34 5.50 -24.54
N VAL A 230 10.25 4.20 -24.31
CA VAL A 230 9.34 3.62 -23.30
C VAL A 230 9.61 4.18 -21.90
N LEU A 231 10.88 4.22 -21.50
CA LEU A 231 11.25 4.71 -20.17
C LEU A 231 10.97 6.22 -20.02
N LEU A 232 11.14 7.02 -21.08
CA LEU A 232 10.76 8.43 -21.09
C LEU A 232 9.26 8.62 -21.01
N ASP A 233 8.49 7.84 -21.78
CA ASP A 233 7.03 7.87 -21.74
C ASP A 233 6.52 7.54 -20.33
N TRP A 234 7.04 6.49 -19.72
CA TRP A 234 6.70 6.12 -18.36
C TRP A 234 7.09 7.19 -17.34
N HIS A 235 8.29 7.73 -17.45
CA HIS A 235 8.78 8.80 -16.58
C HIS A 235 7.93 10.07 -16.64
N ARG A 236 7.47 10.46 -17.87
CA ARG A 236 6.65 11.65 -18.10
C ARG A 236 5.20 11.45 -17.69
N ALA A 237 4.66 10.23 -17.90
CA ALA A 237 3.28 9.90 -17.58
C ALA A 237 3.03 9.72 -16.09
N ASP A 238 4.05 9.31 -15.35
CA ASP A 238 3.99 9.03 -13.91
C ASP A 238 5.06 9.84 -13.16
N PRO A 239 4.75 11.09 -12.75
CA PRO A 239 5.64 11.94 -11.97
C PRO A 239 6.04 11.31 -10.64
N VAL A 240 7.08 11.88 -10.00
CA VAL A 240 7.57 11.38 -8.71
C VAL A 240 6.48 11.43 -7.65
N SER A 241 6.12 10.29 -7.13
CA SER A 241 5.10 10.08 -6.11
C SER A 241 5.65 10.21 -4.69
N ARG A 242 4.76 10.36 -3.70
CA ARG A 242 5.15 10.32 -2.28
C ARG A 242 5.77 8.99 -1.88
N LYS A 243 5.28 7.89 -2.44
CA LYS A 243 5.88 6.57 -2.24
C LYS A 243 7.36 6.58 -2.62
N GLU A 244 7.69 7.15 -3.78
CA GLU A 244 9.10 7.22 -4.21
C GLU A 244 9.95 8.11 -3.31
N ILE A 245 9.41 9.28 -2.91
CA ILE A 245 10.11 10.19 -1.99
C ILE A 245 10.37 9.48 -0.66
N HIS A 246 9.33 8.92 -0.04
CA HIS A 246 9.45 8.17 1.21
C HIS A 246 10.47 7.03 1.10
N ARG A 247 10.38 6.24 0.02
CA ARG A 247 11.31 5.15 -0.24
C ARG A 247 12.73 5.65 -0.45
N ALA A 248 12.91 6.72 -1.24
CA ALA A 248 14.23 7.30 -1.50
C ALA A 248 14.90 7.82 -0.23
N ASP A 249 14.15 8.47 0.64
CA ASP A 249 14.65 8.97 1.92
C ASP A 249 15.02 7.82 2.88
N ALA A 250 14.17 6.81 2.97
CA ALA A 250 14.45 5.62 3.77
C ALA A 250 15.71 4.88 3.27
N VAL A 251 15.83 4.67 1.95
CA VAL A 251 17.02 4.06 1.35
C VAL A 251 18.26 4.95 1.54
N SER A 252 18.12 6.27 1.37
CA SER A 252 19.22 7.21 1.58
C SER A 252 19.73 7.18 3.02
N SER A 253 18.82 7.14 4.00
CA SER A 253 19.20 7.03 5.42
C SER A 253 19.95 5.75 5.75
N LEU A 254 19.69 4.67 5.00
CA LEU A 254 20.33 3.36 5.15
C LEU A 254 21.64 3.25 4.36
N GLN A 255 21.61 3.62 3.08
CA GLN A 255 22.73 3.42 2.14
C GLN A 255 23.66 4.62 2.01
N HIS A 256 23.26 5.81 2.46
CA HIS A 256 24.00 7.08 2.35
C HIS A 256 24.29 7.50 0.90
N ASN A 257 23.40 7.14 -0.02
CA ASN A 257 23.36 7.68 -1.37
C ASN A 257 21.93 7.96 -1.79
N ARG A 258 21.73 8.77 -2.84
CA ARG A 258 20.41 9.19 -3.31
C ARG A 258 20.19 8.80 -4.77
N ASN A 259 18.93 8.70 -5.18
CA ASN A 259 18.57 8.58 -6.59
C ASN A 259 18.33 9.98 -7.18
N PRO A 260 19.22 10.49 -8.08
CA PRO A 260 19.10 11.82 -8.63
C PRO A 260 17.84 12.01 -9.50
N PHE A 261 17.26 10.93 -10.02
CA PHE A 261 16.08 10.97 -10.88
C PHE A 261 14.77 10.94 -10.08
N ILE A 262 14.85 10.70 -8.78
CA ILE A 262 13.79 11.00 -7.84
C ILE A 262 13.99 12.41 -7.30
N ASP A 263 15.18 12.77 -6.82
CA ASP A 263 15.44 14.11 -6.25
C ASP A 263 15.23 15.26 -7.23
N TYR A 264 15.63 15.07 -8.49
CA TYR A 264 15.53 16.02 -9.60
C TYR A 264 15.10 15.29 -10.87
N PRO A 265 13.82 14.92 -11.00
CA PRO A 265 13.34 14.07 -12.10
C PRO A 265 13.65 14.64 -13.48
N GLU A 266 13.67 15.95 -13.61
CA GLU A 266 14.00 16.63 -14.86
C GLU A 266 15.40 16.30 -15.42
N LEU A 267 16.33 15.79 -14.59
CA LEU A 267 17.66 15.34 -15.03
C LEU A 267 17.60 14.21 -16.06
N VAL A 268 16.52 13.43 -16.08
CA VAL A 268 16.28 12.41 -17.12
C VAL A 268 16.26 13.05 -18.50
N GLU A 269 15.61 14.22 -18.65
CA GLU A 269 15.51 14.93 -19.91
C GLU A 269 16.84 15.47 -20.41
N TYR A 270 17.74 15.85 -19.51
CA TYR A 270 19.08 16.33 -19.87
C TYR A 270 20.01 15.24 -20.37
N ILE A 271 19.76 13.97 -20.01
CA ILE A 271 20.62 12.85 -20.39
C ILE A 271 20.02 12.05 -21.54
N TRP A 272 18.72 11.73 -21.50
CA TRP A 272 18.05 10.86 -22.48
C TRP A 272 16.95 11.53 -23.29
N GLY A 273 16.39 12.67 -22.80
CA GLY A 273 15.20 13.29 -23.37
C GLY A 273 15.47 14.58 -24.15
N ASP A 274 14.52 15.51 -24.05
CA ASP A 274 14.43 16.70 -24.91
C ASP A 274 15.42 17.81 -24.53
N LYS A 275 16.08 17.72 -23.39
CA LYS A 275 17.07 18.71 -22.92
C LYS A 275 18.53 18.30 -23.16
N LYS A 276 18.76 17.25 -23.96
CA LYS A 276 20.13 16.90 -24.38
C LYS A 276 20.89 18.07 -24.95
N GLY A 277 22.18 18.20 -24.62
CA GLY A 277 23.03 19.32 -24.99
C GLY A 277 22.87 20.57 -24.11
N GLN A 278 21.85 20.64 -23.25
CA GLN A 278 21.68 21.74 -22.31
C GLN A 278 22.44 21.45 -21.00
N LYS A 279 22.92 22.52 -20.37
CA LYS A 279 23.60 22.41 -19.06
C LYS A 279 22.58 22.38 -17.92
N ALA A 280 22.71 21.41 -17.05
CA ALA A 280 21.87 21.32 -15.85
C ALA A 280 22.20 22.44 -14.86
N ASP A 281 21.17 23.19 -14.47
CA ASP A 281 21.27 24.24 -13.45
C ASP A 281 20.36 23.89 -12.27
N PHE A 282 20.92 23.30 -11.23
CA PHE A 282 20.18 22.83 -10.06
C PHE A 282 19.44 23.92 -9.31
N SER A 283 19.81 25.19 -9.50
CA SER A 283 19.06 26.32 -8.91
C SER A 283 17.69 26.55 -9.57
N ARG A 284 17.44 25.92 -10.71
CA ARG A 284 16.21 26.05 -11.51
C ARG A 284 15.41 24.75 -11.60
N LEU A 285 16.00 23.64 -11.18
CA LEU A 285 15.33 22.34 -11.17
C LEU A 285 14.42 22.22 -9.96
N VAL A 286 13.28 21.57 -10.14
CA VAL A 286 12.39 21.23 -9.03
C VAL A 286 13.01 20.07 -8.23
N CYS A 287 13.24 20.30 -6.94
CA CYS A 287 13.70 19.27 -6.02
C CYS A 287 12.51 18.61 -5.33
N THR A 288 12.27 17.34 -5.61
CA THR A 288 11.15 16.60 -5.00
C THR A 288 11.38 16.24 -3.53
N ALA A 289 12.64 16.22 -3.10
CA ALA A 289 12.99 16.06 -1.67
C ALA A 289 12.88 17.38 -0.88
N SER A 290 12.42 18.46 -1.51
CA SER A 290 12.10 19.71 -0.81
C SER A 290 10.82 19.54 0.01
N PRO A 291 10.78 20.07 1.25
CA PRO A 291 9.53 20.10 2.03
C PRO A 291 8.36 20.80 1.34
N ASP A 292 8.68 21.71 0.40
CA ASP A 292 7.68 22.49 -0.34
C ASP A 292 7.18 21.76 -1.60
N TYR A 293 7.75 20.59 -1.93
CA TYR A 293 7.35 19.84 -3.10
C TYR A 293 6.03 19.11 -2.85
N MET A 294 5.08 19.35 -3.73
CA MET A 294 3.78 18.69 -3.73
C MET A 294 3.68 17.82 -4.99
N PRO A 295 3.75 16.48 -4.86
CA PRO A 295 3.53 15.59 -6.00
C PRO A 295 2.17 15.81 -6.64
N GLU A 296 2.13 15.89 -7.97
CA GLU A 296 0.89 15.73 -8.72
C GLU A 296 0.55 14.24 -8.74
N GLU A 297 -0.08 13.75 -7.70
CA GLU A 297 -0.50 12.35 -7.68
C GLU A 297 -1.82 12.18 -8.41
N ASP A 298 -1.96 11.06 -9.12
CA ASP A 298 -3.24 10.65 -9.66
C ASP A 298 -4.16 10.24 -8.50
N PHE A 299 -5.00 11.18 -8.11
CA PHE A 299 -5.93 11.02 -7.00
C PHE A 299 -7.11 10.08 -7.29
N THR A 300 -7.09 9.30 -8.35
CA THR A 300 -8.19 8.37 -8.67
C THR A 300 -8.41 7.35 -7.58
N ASN A 301 -7.41 7.11 -6.72
CA ASN A 301 -7.43 6.13 -5.64
C ASN A 301 -7.13 6.74 -4.26
N PHE A 302 -7.73 7.88 -3.92
CA PHE A 302 -7.63 8.43 -2.56
C PHE A 302 -8.30 7.47 -1.55
N ILE A 303 -7.49 6.86 -0.67
CA ILE A 303 -7.92 5.77 0.20
C ILE A 303 -7.82 6.16 1.66
N ALA A 304 -8.90 5.92 2.43
CA ALA A 304 -8.86 5.77 3.87
C ALA A 304 -8.65 4.30 4.21
N TYR A 305 -7.81 4.02 5.20
CA TYR A 305 -7.43 2.66 5.63
C TYR A 305 -8.22 2.23 6.87
N GLU A 306 -8.17 0.95 7.21
CA GLU A 306 -8.74 0.46 8.47
C GLU A 306 -8.16 1.23 9.67
N PRO A 307 -9.00 1.63 10.62
CA PRO A 307 -8.54 2.37 11.80
C PRO A 307 -7.63 1.50 12.66
N ILE A 308 -6.62 2.11 13.24
CA ILE A 308 -5.71 1.44 14.17
C ILE A 308 -5.92 1.95 15.60
N ASN A 309 -5.38 1.23 16.59
CA ASN A 309 -5.52 1.57 18.01
C ASN A 309 -6.97 1.76 18.47
N THR A 310 -7.88 0.96 17.96
CA THR A 310 -9.27 1.02 18.38
C THR A 310 -9.42 0.61 19.83
N THR A 311 -9.90 1.54 20.66
CA THR A 311 -10.18 1.35 22.09
C THR A 311 -11.61 1.77 22.38
N ALA A 312 -12.09 1.56 23.60
CA ALA A 312 -13.38 2.11 24.01
C ALA A 312 -13.43 3.66 23.99
N GLY A 313 -12.29 4.34 23.99
CA GLY A 313 -12.21 5.80 24.04
C GLY A 313 -11.85 6.46 22.71
N GLY A 314 -11.59 5.70 21.65
CA GLY A 314 -11.22 6.27 20.35
C GLY A 314 -10.41 5.35 19.46
N PHE A 315 -9.91 5.91 18.38
CA PHE A 315 -9.14 5.22 17.36
C PHE A 315 -8.20 6.20 16.63
N ILE A 316 -7.28 5.68 15.83
CA ILE A 316 -6.49 6.48 14.89
C ILE A 316 -7.05 6.26 13.49
N ALA A 317 -7.55 7.31 12.85
CA ALA A 317 -7.90 7.33 11.45
C ALA A 317 -6.62 7.45 10.60
N LEU A 318 -6.59 6.74 9.46
CA LEU A 318 -5.47 6.73 8.51
C LEU A 318 -5.99 6.94 7.09
N TRP A 319 -5.24 7.70 6.30
CA TRP A 319 -5.52 7.89 4.88
C TRP A 319 -4.25 8.25 4.11
N ASP A 320 -4.32 8.15 2.78
CA ASP A 320 -3.22 8.52 1.91
C ASP A 320 -2.82 9.99 2.09
N ASN A 321 -1.53 10.23 2.09
CA ASN A 321 -0.98 11.56 2.27
C ASN A 321 -0.77 12.25 0.93
N PHE A 322 -1.73 13.07 0.50
CA PHE A 322 -1.67 13.80 -0.77
C PHE A 322 -1.47 15.30 -0.63
N GLN A 323 -1.78 15.87 0.54
CA GLN A 323 -1.76 17.32 0.75
C GLN A 323 -1.72 17.67 2.24
N THR A 324 -1.68 18.96 2.55
CA THR A 324 -1.67 19.45 3.94
C THR A 324 -3.05 19.55 4.59
N ASP A 325 -4.09 19.80 3.77
CA ASP A 325 -5.41 20.19 4.27
C ASP A 325 -6.46 19.12 3.92
N TYR A 326 -7.08 18.58 4.94
CA TYR A 326 -8.14 17.58 4.81
C TYR A 326 -9.36 17.95 5.65
N THR A 327 -10.50 17.37 5.31
CA THR A 327 -11.66 17.31 6.20
C THR A 327 -11.87 15.86 6.59
N LEU A 328 -11.67 15.55 7.87
CA LEU A 328 -12.00 14.25 8.45
C LEU A 328 -13.45 14.29 8.94
N ASP A 329 -14.26 13.38 8.47
CA ASP A 329 -15.64 13.19 8.88
C ASP A 329 -15.78 11.86 9.63
N VAL A 330 -16.35 11.92 10.83
CA VAL A 330 -16.63 10.74 11.67
C VAL A 330 -18.09 10.77 12.08
N TYR A 331 -18.79 9.69 11.83
CA TYR A 331 -20.24 9.67 12.02
C TYR A 331 -20.77 8.28 12.36
N THR A 332 -21.96 8.25 12.90
CA THR A 332 -22.80 7.06 12.95
C THR A 332 -23.81 7.09 11.83
N ARG A 333 -24.26 5.94 11.43
CA ARG A 333 -25.35 5.78 10.48
C ARG A 333 -26.42 4.94 11.10
N THR A 334 -27.60 5.49 11.22
CA THR A 334 -28.78 4.73 11.59
C THR A 334 -29.65 4.55 10.37
N CYS A 335 -29.95 3.30 10.04
CA CYS A 335 -30.98 2.99 9.07
C CYS A 335 -32.31 2.94 9.82
N SER A 336 -33.12 3.97 9.65
CA SER A 336 -34.50 3.94 10.13
C SER A 336 -35.41 3.79 8.92
N GLY A 337 -36.10 2.65 8.83
CA GLY A 337 -37.30 2.55 8.02
C GLY A 337 -38.46 3.16 8.82
N HIS A 338 -39.53 3.53 8.12
CA HIS A 338 -40.68 4.13 8.79
C HIS A 338 -41.38 3.16 9.75
N ASN A 339 -40.88 1.92 9.93
CA ASN A 339 -41.38 0.99 10.92
C ASN A 339 -40.33 0.05 11.56
N ASP A 340 -39.59 -0.84 10.95
CA ASP A 340 -38.84 -1.80 11.74
C ASP A 340 -37.50 -2.20 11.10
N THR A 341 -36.39 -1.93 11.79
CA THR A 341 -35.13 -2.59 11.49
C THR A 341 -35.18 -4.02 12.04
N LEU A 342 -35.34 -4.98 11.13
CA LEU A 342 -35.46 -6.40 11.49
C LEU A 342 -34.08 -7.03 11.78
N VAL A 343 -33.05 -6.63 11.05
CA VAL A 343 -31.67 -7.07 11.25
C VAL A 343 -30.76 -5.86 11.30
N ASN A 344 -29.93 -5.80 12.32
CA ASN A 344 -28.92 -4.75 12.52
C ASN A 344 -27.61 -5.37 12.99
N LEU A 345 -26.76 -5.72 12.03
CA LEU A 345 -25.44 -6.32 12.26
C LEU A 345 -24.37 -5.42 11.61
N PRO A 346 -23.91 -4.37 12.33
CA PRO A 346 -22.87 -3.45 11.84
C PRO A 346 -21.50 -4.11 11.70
N ALA A 347 -21.29 -5.23 12.36
CA ALA A 347 -20.15 -6.10 12.21
C ALA A 347 -20.64 -7.54 12.04
N LEU A 348 -20.03 -8.28 11.15
CA LEU A 348 -20.43 -9.65 10.87
C LEU A 348 -19.41 -10.64 11.44
N THR A 349 -19.90 -11.51 12.34
CA THR A 349 -19.14 -12.67 12.81
C THR A 349 -20.10 -13.87 12.90
N ALA A 350 -19.59 -15.09 12.79
CA ALA A 350 -20.40 -16.28 12.98
C ALA A 350 -21.15 -16.25 14.31
N LYS A 351 -20.50 -15.77 15.38
CA LYS A 351 -21.11 -15.64 16.71
C LYS A 351 -22.28 -14.65 16.75
N LEU A 352 -22.18 -13.53 16.04
CA LEU A 352 -23.27 -12.54 15.98
C LEU A 352 -24.44 -13.04 15.13
N LEU A 353 -24.16 -13.77 14.04
CA LEU A 353 -25.20 -14.44 13.25
C LEU A 353 -25.95 -15.50 14.09
N ASP A 354 -25.21 -16.38 14.78
CA ASP A 354 -25.83 -17.40 15.64
C ASP A 354 -26.64 -16.82 16.82
N ALA A 355 -26.26 -15.64 17.30
CA ALA A 355 -26.97 -14.97 18.39
C ALA A 355 -28.20 -14.17 17.96
N HIS A 356 -28.35 -13.91 16.66
CA HIS A 356 -29.45 -13.10 16.13
C HIS A 356 -30.68 -13.98 15.83
N PRO A 357 -31.89 -13.62 16.29
CA PRO A 357 -33.06 -14.50 16.17
C PRO A 357 -33.51 -14.77 14.73
N LEU A 358 -33.22 -13.86 13.81
CA LEU A 358 -33.62 -13.94 12.40
C LEU A 358 -32.44 -14.27 11.46
N ALA A 359 -31.20 -14.39 11.96
CA ALA A 359 -30.05 -14.65 11.13
C ALA A 359 -29.33 -15.93 11.52
N SER A 360 -28.76 -16.60 10.55
CA SER A 360 -27.93 -17.81 10.72
C SER A 360 -27.00 -17.98 9.52
N TYR A 361 -26.33 -19.12 9.41
CA TYR A 361 -25.51 -19.40 8.22
C TYR A 361 -25.50 -20.87 7.86
N GLU A 362 -25.21 -21.15 6.61
CA GLU A 362 -24.98 -22.51 6.08
C GLU A 362 -23.55 -22.66 5.54
N GLY A 363 -23.08 -23.89 5.55
CA GLY A 363 -21.76 -24.22 5.03
C GLY A 363 -20.64 -23.73 5.93
N LYS A 364 -19.65 -23.03 5.38
CA LYS A 364 -18.49 -22.59 6.12
C LYS A 364 -18.38 -21.07 6.15
N LEU A 365 -18.35 -20.50 7.36
CA LEU A 365 -17.92 -19.12 7.58
C LEU A 365 -16.60 -19.10 8.34
N GLN A 366 -15.69 -18.23 7.96
CA GLN A 366 -14.40 -18.01 8.64
C GLN A 366 -14.27 -16.54 9.00
N SER A 367 -13.72 -16.23 10.18
CA SER A 367 -13.44 -14.84 10.53
C SER A 367 -12.44 -14.22 9.55
N ALA A 368 -12.77 -13.04 9.08
CA ALA A 368 -11.91 -12.19 8.25
C ALA A 368 -11.64 -10.89 9.02
N GLY A 369 -10.67 -10.93 9.94
CA GLY A 369 -10.48 -9.87 10.92
C GLY A 369 -11.51 -9.94 12.06
N THR A 370 -11.75 -8.80 12.72
CA THR A 370 -12.65 -8.70 13.89
C THR A 370 -14.11 -8.51 13.52
N ASN A 371 -14.41 -8.03 12.28
CA ASN A 371 -15.71 -7.46 11.91
C ASN A 371 -16.29 -8.04 10.63
N ALA A 372 -15.65 -9.04 10.05
CA ALA A 372 -16.04 -9.61 8.76
C ALA A 372 -16.01 -11.14 8.79
N VAL A 373 -16.78 -11.74 7.90
CA VAL A 373 -16.75 -13.18 7.64
C VAL A 373 -16.39 -13.44 6.18
N THR A 374 -15.51 -14.40 5.95
CA THR A 374 -15.32 -14.99 4.63
C THR A 374 -16.32 -16.13 4.44
N MET A 375 -17.08 -16.06 3.35
CA MET A 375 -18.15 -17.00 3.05
C MET A 375 -17.63 -18.16 2.20
N GLY A 376 -17.33 -19.27 2.85
CA GLY A 376 -16.81 -20.49 2.24
C GLY A 376 -15.41 -20.87 2.70
N ALA A 377 -15.00 -22.09 2.36
CA ALA A 377 -13.64 -22.64 2.57
C ALA A 377 -13.30 -23.57 1.40
N SER A 378 -12.06 -24.12 1.38
CA SER A 378 -11.68 -25.10 0.37
C SER A 378 -12.74 -26.22 0.28
N ASN A 379 -13.38 -26.35 -0.87
CA ASN A 379 -14.41 -27.35 -1.19
C ASN A 379 -15.80 -27.15 -0.55
N THR A 380 -16.09 -25.99 0.04
CA THR A 380 -17.42 -25.75 0.66
C THR A 380 -17.81 -24.29 0.46
N ASP A 381 -19.00 -24.06 -0.09
CA ASP A 381 -19.59 -22.74 -0.18
C ASP A 381 -20.10 -22.30 1.20
N GLY A 382 -20.28 -21.00 1.39
CA GLY A 382 -20.83 -20.41 2.59
C GLY A 382 -21.99 -19.48 2.24
N ALA A 383 -23.02 -19.48 3.08
CA ALA A 383 -24.16 -18.60 2.91
C ALA A 383 -24.58 -17.98 4.24
N VAL A 384 -25.05 -16.74 4.18
CA VAL A 384 -25.78 -16.08 5.27
C VAL A 384 -27.28 -16.27 5.01
N LEU A 385 -28.00 -16.62 6.06
CA LEU A 385 -29.43 -16.90 6.00
C LEU A 385 -30.19 -15.92 6.88
N LEU A 386 -31.31 -15.43 6.38
CA LEU A 386 -32.34 -14.75 7.15
C LEU A 386 -33.62 -15.57 7.04
N SER A 387 -34.34 -15.75 8.14
CA SER A 387 -35.56 -16.56 8.16
C SER A 387 -36.55 -16.08 9.23
N GLY A 388 -37.82 -16.36 9.01
CA GLY A 388 -38.91 -15.91 9.87
C GLY A 388 -39.20 -14.41 9.75
N LEU A 389 -38.92 -13.84 8.59
CA LEU A 389 -38.99 -12.39 8.34
C LEU A 389 -40.41 -11.88 8.33
N GLN A 390 -41.35 -12.64 7.75
CA GLN A 390 -42.81 -12.31 7.66
C GLN A 390 -43.05 -10.87 7.20
N LEU A 391 -42.40 -10.44 6.11
CA LEU A 391 -42.43 -9.06 5.66
C LEU A 391 -43.86 -8.61 5.31
N THR A 392 -44.39 -7.64 6.06
CA THR A 392 -45.72 -7.04 5.84
C THR A 392 -45.69 -5.89 4.84
N ALA A 393 -44.51 -5.40 4.48
CA ALA A 393 -44.26 -4.40 3.44
C ALA A 393 -42.92 -4.75 2.75
N PRO A 394 -42.59 -4.18 1.58
CA PRO A 394 -41.28 -4.32 0.99
C PRO A 394 -40.19 -3.92 1.98
N ALA A 395 -39.04 -4.61 1.92
CA ALA A 395 -37.91 -4.34 2.79
C ALA A 395 -36.61 -4.13 1.98
N THR A 396 -35.67 -3.37 2.51
CA THR A 396 -34.37 -3.17 1.92
C THR A 396 -33.33 -3.96 2.69
N LEU A 397 -32.70 -4.91 1.99
CA LEU A 397 -31.51 -5.63 2.44
C LEU A 397 -30.28 -4.80 2.07
N VAL A 398 -29.42 -4.54 3.05
CA VAL A 398 -28.20 -3.77 2.87
C VAL A 398 -27.03 -4.58 3.44
N PHE A 399 -25.97 -4.71 2.69
CA PHE A 399 -24.74 -5.34 3.17
C PHE A 399 -23.50 -4.75 2.47
N ARG A 400 -22.35 -4.92 3.12
CA ARG A 400 -21.05 -4.57 2.56
C ARG A 400 -20.31 -5.84 2.24
N ALA A 401 -19.73 -5.91 1.05
CA ALA A 401 -18.97 -7.08 0.62
C ALA A 401 -17.83 -6.71 -0.34
N ASN A 402 -16.81 -7.53 -0.33
CA ASN A 402 -15.74 -7.55 -1.31
C ASN A 402 -15.30 -9.00 -1.58
N ILE A 403 -14.37 -9.19 -2.51
CA ILE A 403 -13.78 -10.50 -2.74
C ILE A 403 -12.63 -10.76 -1.74
N PHE A 404 -12.55 -11.98 -1.21
CA PHE A 404 -11.50 -12.36 -0.25
C PHE A 404 -10.11 -12.46 -0.88
N GLN A 405 -10.02 -12.93 -2.12
CA GLN A 405 -8.76 -13.04 -2.87
C GLN A 405 -8.95 -12.52 -4.30
N THR A 406 -7.95 -11.82 -4.82
CA THR A 406 -8.03 -11.01 -6.05
C THR A 406 -7.78 -11.76 -7.34
N ALA A 407 -7.89 -13.09 -7.40
CA ALA A 407 -7.56 -13.85 -8.62
C ALA A 407 -8.64 -13.78 -9.71
N ASP A 408 -9.92 -13.68 -9.31
CA ASP A 408 -11.08 -13.68 -10.23
C ASP A 408 -12.25 -12.95 -9.57
N ALA A 409 -13.19 -12.44 -10.34
CA ALA A 409 -14.45 -11.89 -9.83
C ALA A 409 -15.21 -12.96 -9.03
N GLY A 410 -15.78 -12.53 -7.89
CA GLY A 410 -16.65 -13.35 -7.06
C GLY A 410 -18.11 -13.10 -7.38
N GLU A 411 -18.99 -13.99 -6.90
CA GLU A 411 -20.43 -13.83 -7.04
C GLU A 411 -21.14 -14.08 -5.73
N LEU A 412 -22.09 -13.19 -5.40
CA LEU A 412 -23.09 -13.41 -4.38
C LEU A 412 -24.45 -13.65 -5.06
N GLN A 413 -25.07 -14.75 -4.74
CA GLN A 413 -26.41 -15.08 -5.22
C GLN A 413 -27.42 -14.94 -4.08
N ILE A 414 -28.51 -14.24 -4.35
CA ILE A 414 -29.62 -14.05 -3.41
C ILE A 414 -30.77 -14.94 -3.83
N PHE A 415 -31.30 -15.72 -2.90
CA PHE A 415 -32.46 -16.59 -3.07
C PHE A 415 -33.52 -16.20 -2.05
N LEU A 416 -34.76 -16.10 -2.50
CA LEU A 416 -35.92 -15.80 -1.67
C LEU A 416 -36.75 -17.06 -1.46
N ASP A 417 -37.25 -17.25 -0.25
CA ASP A 417 -38.25 -18.27 0.12
C ASP A 417 -37.94 -19.69 -0.37
N GLY A 418 -36.66 -20.03 -0.45
CA GLY A 418 -36.19 -21.35 -0.88
C GLY A 418 -36.26 -21.59 -2.40
N HIS A 419 -36.32 -20.55 -3.22
CA HIS A 419 -36.25 -20.66 -4.66
C HIS A 419 -35.03 -21.47 -5.10
N GLN A 420 -35.17 -22.29 -6.14
CA GLN A 420 -34.11 -23.17 -6.64
C GLN A 420 -33.13 -22.44 -7.56
N SER A 421 -33.55 -21.31 -8.13
CA SER A 421 -32.71 -20.40 -8.91
C SER A 421 -32.51 -19.09 -8.14
N ALA A 422 -31.37 -18.45 -8.31
CA ALA A 422 -31.11 -17.15 -7.69
C ALA A 422 -32.07 -16.10 -8.24
N ASP A 423 -32.67 -15.32 -7.33
CA ASP A 423 -33.50 -14.17 -7.68
C ASP A 423 -32.65 -13.01 -8.19
N THR A 424 -31.41 -12.90 -7.72
CA THR A 424 -30.42 -11.99 -8.27
C THR A 424 -29.00 -12.48 -8.04
N THR A 425 -28.08 -12.02 -8.89
CA THR A 425 -26.64 -12.28 -8.76
C THR A 425 -25.89 -10.95 -8.73
N ILE A 426 -25.06 -10.77 -7.74
CA ILE A 426 -24.20 -9.61 -7.56
C ILE A 426 -22.78 -10.03 -7.85
N VAL A 427 -22.18 -9.42 -8.87
CA VAL A 427 -20.77 -9.64 -9.22
C VAL A 427 -19.90 -8.75 -8.34
N LEU A 428 -19.01 -9.38 -7.58
CA LEU A 428 -17.99 -8.69 -6.81
C LEU A 428 -16.78 -8.47 -7.72
N PRO A 429 -16.35 -7.22 -7.94
CA PRO A 429 -15.19 -6.96 -8.80
C PRO A 429 -13.90 -7.56 -8.21
N VAL A 430 -12.88 -7.71 -9.05
CA VAL A 430 -11.55 -8.22 -8.66
C VAL A 430 -10.78 -7.22 -7.78
N SER A 431 -11.47 -6.31 -7.16
CA SER A 431 -10.93 -5.34 -6.21
C SER A 431 -11.26 -5.79 -4.78
N ARG A 432 -10.36 -5.51 -3.84
CA ARG A 432 -10.65 -5.71 -2.41
C ARG A 432 -11.41 -4.54 -1.80
N ASP A 433 -11.79 -3.55 -2.60
CA ASP A 433 -12.59 -2.43 -2.14
C ASP A 433 -13.93 -2.92 -1.65
N GLU A 434 -14.23 -2.62 -0.42
CA GLU A 434 -15.52 -2.92 0.17
C GLU A 434 -16.58 -2.06 -0.50
N ARG A 435 -17.59 -2.71 -1.07
CA ARG A 435 -18.72 -2.02 -1.69
C ARG A 435 -19.99 -2.34 -0.93
N ARG A 436 -20.80 -1.33 -0.81
CA ARG A 436 -22.13 -1.45 -0.23
C ARG A 436 -23.13 -1.83 -1.33
N TYR A 437 -23.93 -2.83 -1.03
CA TYR A 437 -24.97 -3.36 -1.91
C TYR A 437 -26.32 -3.22 -1.24
N THR A 438 -27.33 -2.92 -2.03
CA THR A 438 -28.72 -2.87 -1.61
C THR A 438 -29.55 -3.77 -2.50
N TYR A 439 -30.51 -4.47 -1.90
CA TYR A 439 -31.47 -5.30 -2.61
C TYR A 439 -32.85 -5.17 -1.99
N THR A 440 -33.88 -4.89 -2.81
CA THR A 440 -35.24 -4.76 -2.33
C THR A 440 -35.92 -6.11 -2.27
N LEU A 441 -36.40 -6.47 -1.09
CA LEU A 441 -37.18 -7.68 -0.85
C LEU A 441 -38.67 -7.35 -1.03
N PRO A 442 -39.46 -8.17 -1.76
CA PRO A 442 -40.88 -7.97 -1.88
C PRO A 442 -41.63 -8.21 -0.56
N GLN A 443 -42.79 -7.62 -0.42
CA GLN A 443 -43.74 -7.96 0.65
C GLN A 443 -44.06 -9.45 0.61
N GLY A 444 -44.15 -10.09 1.77
CA GLY A 444 -44.43 -11.52 1.91
C GLY A 444 -43.21 -12.40 1.98
N THR A 445 -42.01 -11.88 1.71
CA THR A 445 -40.76 -12.65 1.85
C THR A 445 -40.58 -13.10 3.31
N ASP A 446 -40.35 -14.39 3.52
CA ASP A 446 -40.09 -15.00 4.83
C ASP A 446 -38.66 -15.44 5.04
N ALA A 447 -37.94 -15.76 3.95
CA ALA A 447 -36.55 -16.20 4.02
C ALA A 447 -35.67 -15.61 2.91
N VAL A 448 -34.43 -15.35 3.24
CA VAL A 448 -33.40 -14.88 2.30
C VAL A 448 -32.13 -15.70 2.52
N LYS A 449 -31.54 -16.18 1.43
CA LYS A 449 -30.22 -16.81 1.43
C LYS A 449 -29.27 -16.00 0.57
N ILE A 450 -28.15 -15.58 1.14
CA ILE A 450 -27.07 -14.90 0.42
C ILE A 450 -25.92 -15.91 0.32
N LEU A 451 -25.70 -16.46 -0.84
CA LEU A 451 -24.71 -17.50 -1.12
C LEU A 451 -23.48 -16.93 -1.82
N SER A 452 -22.31 -17.22 -1.30
CA SER A 452 -21.03 -16.96 -2.01
C SER A 452 -20.71 -18.13 -2.93
N VAL A 453 -20.82 -17.92 -4.24
CA VAL A 453 -20.57 -18.95 -5.25
C VAL A 453 -19.07 -19.18 -5.43
N GLY A 454 -18.68 -20.45 -5.51
CA GLY A 454 -17.28 -20.83 -5.71
C GLY A 454 -16.41 -20.71 -4.45
N GLY A 455 -16.99 -20.91 -3.29
CA GLY A 455 -16.29 -20.92 -2.00
C GLY A 455 -15.14 -21.92 -1.90
N SER A 456 -15.12 -22.93 -2.78
CA SER A 456 -14.03 -23.88 -2.96
C SER A 456 -12.80 -23.30 -3.66
N THR A 457 -12.92 -22.11 -4.24
CA THR A 457 -11.87 -21.45 -5.00
C THR A 457 -11.47 -20.11 -4.36
N LYS A 458 -10.63 -19.36 -5.03
CA LYS A 458 -10.24 -18.00 -4.60
C LYS A 458 -11.34 -16.94 -4.76
N LYS A 459 -12.56 -17.33 -5.16
CA LYS A 459 -13.69 -16.44 -5.46
C LYS A 459 -14.62 -16.16 -4.27
N ARG A 460 -14.19 -16.42 -3.05
CA ARG A 460 -14.99 -16.23 -1.85
C ARG A 460 -15.31 -14.78 -1.60
N ALA A 461 -16.56 -14.51 -1.23
CA ALA A 461 -16.95 -13.21 -0.72
C ALA A 461 -16.49 -13.03 0.74
N CYS A 462 -16.15 -11.79 1.07
CA CYS A 462 -15.98 -11.31 2.44
C CYS A 462 -17.13 -10.32 2.71
N MET A 463 -17.90 -10.54 3.78
CA MET A 463 -19.03 -9.69 4.15
C MET A 463 -18.79 -9.06 5.52
N GLN A 464 -19.05 -7.74 5.66
CA GLN A 464 -18.71 -6.97 6.86
C GLN A 464 -19.92 -6.50 7.68
N GLU A 465 -21.00 -6.14 7.03
CA GLU A 465 -22.22 -5.64 7.67
C GLU A 465 -23.45 -6.24 7.02
N LEU A 466 -24.57 -6.27 7.76
CA LEU A 466 -25.85 -6.74 7.27
C LEU A 466 -27.00 -6.00 7.96
N TYR A 467 -27.82 -5.35 7.20
CA TYR A 467 -29.05 -4.69 7.66
C TYR A 467 -30.24 -5.17 6.85
N LEU A 468 -31.39 -5.32 7.54
CA LEU A 468 -32.68 -5.50 6.89
C LEU A 468 -33.66 -4.51 7.49
N VAL A 469 -34.19 -3.63 6.64
CA VAL A 469 -35.13 -2.58 7.04
C VAL A 469 -36.40 -2.72 6.25
N GLN A 470 -37.52 -2.87 6.94
CA GLN A 470 -38.85 -2.94 6.33
C GLN A 470 -39.40 -1.52 6.09
N GLY A 471 -39.89 -1.24 4.87
CA GLY A 471 -40.30 0.07 4.41
C GLY A 471 -39.20 0.83 3.65
N ASP A 472 -39.39 2.13 3.44
CA ASP A 472 -38.39 2.96 2.79
C ASP A 472 -37.14 3.13 3.68
N LEU A 473 -35.97 2.79 3.14
CA LEU A 473 -34.72 2.98 3.83
C LEU A 473 -34.44 4.48 3.95
N GLN A 474 -34.56 5.02 5.15
CA GLN A 474 -34.04 6.36 5.44
C GLN A 474 -32.75 6.24 6.23
N GLU A 475 -31.64 6.63 5.62
CA GLU A 475 -30.37 6.75 6.30
C GLU A 475 -30.29 8.11 6.99
N THR A 476 -30.11 8.09 8.28
CA THR A 476 -29.76 9.27 9.05
C THR A 476 -28.29 9.19 9.43
N VAL A 477 -27.49 10.11 8.89
CA VAL A 477 -26.11 10.31 9.28
C VAL A 477 -26.08 11.27 10.46
N THR A 478 -25.47 10.86 11.57
CA THR A 478 -25.23 11.69 12.74
C THR A 478 -23.74 11.82 12.95
N HIS A 479 -23.22 13.02 12.72
CA HIS A 479 -21.80 13.29 12.89
C HIS A 479 -21.40 13.21 14.37
N LEU A 480 -20.21 12.69 14.63
CA LEU A 480 -19.60 12.74 15.95
C LEU A 480 -19.39 14.22 16.35
N ALA A 481 -19.55 14.55 17.62
CA ALA A 481 -19.38 15.91 18.09
C ALA A 481 -17.98 16.45 17.73
N GLY A 482 -17.94 17.58 17.04
CA GLY A 482 -16.71 18.18 16.52
C GLY A 482 -16.33 17.74 15.11
N TYR A 483 -17.14 16.90 14.46
CA TYR A 483 -16.92 16.47 13.06
C TYR A 483 -18.09 16.93 12.17
N PRO A 484 -17.86 17.16 10.86
CA PRO A 484 -16.56 17.11 10.17
C PRO A 484 -15.53 18.09 10.76
N GLN A 485 -14.26 17.67 10.81
CA GLN A 485 -13.16 18.47 11.35
C GLN A 485 -12.14 18.78 10.27
N GLU A 486 -11.72 20.03 10.14
CA GLU A 486 -10.54 20.38 9.34
C GLU A 486 -9.28 19.87 10.04
N VAL A 487 -8.46 19.15 9.29
CA VAL A 487 -7.17 18.60 9.71
C VAL A 487 -6.10 19.22 8.84
N VAL A 488 -5.23 20.00 9.44
CA VAL A 488 -4.14 20.67 8.74
C VAL A 488 -2.81 20.15 9.28
N PHE A 489 -1.96 19.69 8.37
CA PHE A 489 -0.59 19.31 8.68
C PHE A 489 0.37 20.41 8.27
N ASP A 490 1.08 21.00 9.24
CA ASP A 490 2.10 22.00 9.02
C ASP A 490 3.30 21.73 9.97
N PRO A 491 4.44 21.27 9.48
CA PRO A 491 4.69 20.86 8.09
C PRO A 491 3.94 19.57 7.69
N MET A 492 3.82 19.36 6.39
CA MET A 492 3.23 18.16 5.84
C MET A 492 3.98 16.90 6.30
N PRO A 493 3.28 15.84 6.72
CA PRO A 493 3.92 14.58 7.07
C PRO A 493 4.68 14.01 5.87
N HIS A 494 5.89 13.51 6.09
CA HIS A 494 6.68 12.82 5.06
C HIS A 494 6.32 11.33 4.92
N ASP A 495 5.44 10.84 5.78
CA ASP A 495 4.95 9.47 5.70
C ASP A 495 3.97 9.33 4.52
N ALA A 496 3.91 8.14 3.93
CA ALA A 496 2.98 7.82 2.85
C ALA A 496 1.51 7.96 3.26
N CYS A 497 1.23 8.07 4.57
CA CYS A 497 -0.12 8.23 5.11
C CYS A 497 -0.17 9.29 6.19
N CYS A 498 -1.30 9.99 6.22
CA CYS A 498 -1.70 10.84 7.33
C CYS A 498 -2.36 10.02 8.43
N THR A 499 -2.15 10.41 9.67
CA THR A 499 -2.79 9.81 10.85
C THR A 499 -3.43 10.88 11.71
N TRP A 500 -4.63 10.60 12.25
CA TRP A 500 -5.32 11.51 13.16
C TRP A 500 -5.99 10.77 14.31
N GLN A 501 -5.74 11.24 15.53
CA GLN A 501 -6.35 10.64 16.72
C GLN A 501 -7.80 11.13 16.87
N VAL A 502 -8.74 10.21 16.84
CA VAL A 502 -10.16 10.45 17.06
C VAL A 502 -10.53 10.03 18.49
N ALA A 503 -11.03 10.96 19.28
CA ALA A 503 -11.63 10.65 20.58
C ALA A 503 -13.13 10.37 20.39
N VAL A 504 -13.62 9.26 20.96
CA VAL A 504 -15.02 8.86 20.87
C VAL A 504 -15.72 9.05 22.22
N PRO A 505 -16.74 9.94 22.28
CA PRO A 505 -17.52 10.13 23.50
C PRO A 505 -18.26 8.86 23.92
N GLU A 506 -18.55 8.75 25.23
CA GLU A 506 -19.22 7.57 25.84
C GLU A 506 -20.54 7.21 25.15
N SER A 507 -21.28 8.24 24.71
CA SER A 507 -22.59 8.07 24.03
C SER A 507 -22.52 7.31 22.69
N TYR A 508 -21.32 7.19 22.10
CA TYR A 508 -21.11 6.52 20.81
C TYR A 508 -20.43 5.17 20.92
N LYS A 509 -20.02 4.73 22.13
CA LYS A 509 -19.22 3.51 22.30
C LYS A 509 -19.85 2.21 21.82
N ASN A 510 -21.17 2.16 21.76
CA ASN A 510 -21.89 0.97 21.31
C ASN A 510 -22.56 1.17 19.95
N MET A 511 -22.19 2.23 19.23
CA MET A 511 -22.71 2.52 17.91
C MET A 511 -21.66 2.17 16.85
N PRO A 512 -22.07 1.68 15.68
CA PRO A 512 -21.17 1.58 14.55
C PRO A 512 -20.74 2.98 14.15
N LEU A 513 -19.44 3.20 14.11
CA LEU A 513 -18.83 4.44 13.65
C LEU A 513 -18.24 4.22 12.28
N TYR A 514 -18.31 5.27 11.50
CA TYR A 514 -17.70 5.32 10.16
C TYR A 514 -16.83 6.55 10.06
N TYR A 515 -15.81 6.49 9.23
CA TYR A 515 -15.11 7.70 8.85
C TYR A 515 -14.74 7.71 7.37
N ARG A 516 -14.62 8.90 6.85
CA ARG A 516 -14.10 9.22 5.52
C ARG A 516 -13.33 10.52 5.58
N VAL A 517 -12.50 10.74 4.59
CA VAL A 517 -11.68 11.93 4.48
C VAL A 517 -11.98 12.60 3.15
N THR A 518 -12.03 13.92 3.17
CA THR A 518 -12.22 14.74 1.98
C THR A 518 -11.00 15.63 1.82
N THR A 519 -10.43 15.70 0.62
CA THR A 519 -9.37 16.64 0.30
C THR A 519 -9.93 18.06 0.14
N LYS A 520 -9.06 19.06 0.14
CA LYS A 520 -9.44 20.46 -0.05
C LYS A 520 -10.17 20.70 -1.39
N GLU A 521 -9.82 19.93 -2.41
CA GLU A 521 -10.44 19.99 -3.75
C GLU A 521 -11.77 19.22 -3.82
N GLY A 522 -12.24 18.66 -2.71
CA GLY A 522 -13.52 17.98 -2.61
C GLY A 522 -13.51 16.50 -2.99
N ARG A 523 -12.35 15.87 -3.11
CA ARG A 523 -12.26 14.43 -3.34
C ARG A 523 -12.51 13.67 -2.04
N ILE A 524 -13.29 12.61 -2.12
CA ILE A 524 -13.74 11.85 -0.97
C ILE A 524 -13.12 10.46 -1.03
N SER A 525 -12.51 10.01 0.08
CA SER A 525 -12.00 8.65 0.24
C SER A 525 -13.14 7.63 0.27
N ASN A 526 -12.78 6.34 0.19
CA ASN A 526 -13.67 5.28 0.63
C ASN A 526 -14.07 5.50 2.10
N GLU A 527 -15.20 4.92 2.48
CA GLU A 527 -15.67 4.89 3.87
C GLU A 527 -15.03 3.73 4.63
N GLN A 528 -14.59 3.98 5.84
CA GLN A 528 -14.09 2.96 6.76
C GLN A 528 -15.03 2.75 7.94
N THR A 529 -15.24 1.49 8.29
CA THR A 529 -15.99 1.11 9.49
C THR A 529 -15.05 1.07 10.69
N VAL A 530 -15.51 1.65 11.80
CA VAL A 530 -14.77 1.66 13.07
C VAL A 530 -15.51 0.81 14.08
N VAL A 531 -14.87 -0.25 14.56
CA VAL A 531 -15.38 -1.03 15.68
C VAL A 531 -14.50 -0.81 16.88
N LEU A 532 -15.06 -0.15 17.88
CA LEU A 532 -14.37 0.10 19.14
C LEU A 532 -14.26 -1.22 19.93
N SER A 533 -13.04 -1.57 20.32
CA SER A 533 -12.81 -2.73 21.18
C SER A 533 -13.39 -2.47 22.57
N GLY A 534 -14.31 -3.33 23.03
CA GLY A 534 -14.85 -3.27 24.39
C GLY A 534 -13.74 -3.36 25.43
N THR A 535 -13.80 -2.47 26.39
CA THR A 535 -13.04 -2.35 27.63
C THR A 535 -11.98 -3.42 27.91
N THR A 536 -10.79 -3.26 27.42
CA THR A 536 -9.60 -3.62 28.16
C THR A 536 -8.97 -2.32 28.64
N ASN A 537 -8.81 -2.18 29.94
CA ASN A 537 -8.11 -1.07 30.58
C ASN A 537 -6.64 -1.05 30.15
N LEU A 538 -6.37 -0.61 28.93
CA LEU A 538 -5.04 -0.18 28.54
C LEU A 538 -5.02 1.34 28.73
N PRO A 539 -4.10 1.86 29.55
CA PRO A 539 -3.95 3.31 29.69
C PRO A 539 -3.67 3.89 28.31
N ALA A 540 -4.27 5.04 28.01
CA ALA A 540 -3.99 5.79 26.80
C ALA A 540 -2.47 5.93 26.68
N VAL A 541 -1.88 5.26 25.70
CA VAL A 541 -0.46 5.42 25.40
C VAL A 541 -0.36 6.78 24.75
N GLN A 542 0.07 7.77 25.52
CA GLN A 542 0.57 9.00 24.93
C GLN A 542 1.77 8.61 24.07
N MET A 543 1.64 8.76 22.77
CA MET A 543 2.74 8.59 21.83
C MET A 543 3.77 9.68 22.10
N GLN A 544 4.72 9.41 22.99
CA GLN A 544 5.96 10.16 23.04
C GLN A 544 6.92 9.51 22.06
N GLN A 545 7.15 10.16 20.94
CA GLN A 545 8.28 9.86 20.09
C GLN A 545 9.57 10.15 20.86
N GLN A 546 10.24 9.11 21.32
CA GLN A 546 11.59 9.23 21.88
C GLN A 546 12.56 8.51 20.94
N GLY A 547 13.39 9.27 20.24
CA GLY A 547 14.54 8.76 19.49
C GLY A 547 14.12 7.77 18.38
N ASN A 548 15.05 7.16 17.67
CA ASN A 548 14.88 6.21 16.54
C ASN A 548 13.91 5.03 16.75
N ALA A 549 12.81 5.23 17.46
CA ALA A 549 11.77 4.25 17.71
C ALA A 549 10.65 4.43 16.68
N ARG A 550 10.30 3.36 15.97
CA ARG A 550 9.18 3.33 15.03
C ARG A 550 8.07 2.46 15.57
N ILE A 551 6.84 2.89 15.36
CA ILE A 551 5.67 2.08 15.68
C ILE A 551 5.32 1.26 14.44
N LEU A 552 5.19 -0.04 14.61
CA LEU A 552 4.88 -0.99 13.53
C LEU A 552 3.64 -1.79 13.92
N LEU A 553 2.66 -1.86 13.02
CA LEU A 553 1.51 -2.74 13.16
C LEU A 553 1.84 -4.08 12.49
N ARG A 554 1.75 -5.19 13.24
CA ARG A 554 1.94 -6.54 12.72
C ARG A 554 0.80 -7.44 13.20
N ASN A 555 0.10 -8.07 12.28
CA ASN A 555 -1.02 -8.97 12.58
C ASN A 555 -2.03 -8.39 13.58
N GLY A 556 -2.38 -7.10 13.41
CA GLY A 556 -3.29 -6.41 14.32
C GLY A 556 -2.69 -6.02 15.68
N THR A 557 -1.40 -6.24 15.90
CA THR A 557 -0.70 -5.89 17.13
C THR A 557 0.34 -4.81 16.90
N LEU A 558 0.31 -3.76 17.71
CA LEU A 558 1.25 -2.65 17.66
C LEU A 558 2.56 -3.00 18.39
N TYR A 559 3.66 -2.72 17.71
CA TYR A 559 5.00 -2.88 18.25
C TYR A 559 5.78 -1.58 18.12
N ILE A 560 6.68 -1.34 19.04
CA ILE A 560 7.68 -0.28 18.96
C ILE A 560 8.98 -0.93 18.49
N PHE A 561 9.47 -0.55 17.32
CA PHE A 561 10.78 -0.96 16.83
C PHE A 561 11.81 0.09 17.22
N ARG A 562 12.83 -0.30 17.98
CA ARG A 562 13.90 0.58 18.45
C ARG A 562 15.21 -0.19 18.50
N GLU A 563 16.26 0.39 17.94
CA GLU A 563 17.63 -0.17 18.00
C GLU A 563 17.72 -1.63 17.53
N GLY A 564 17.00 -1.96 16.45
CA GLY A 564 17.01 -3.31 15.88
C GLY A 564 16.12 -4.33 16.64
N HIS A 565 15.31 -3.89 17.60
CA HIS A 565 14.49 -4.76 18.44
C HIS A 565 13.04 -4.32 18.45
N TYR A 566 12.15 -5.29 18.59
CA TYR A 566 10.72 -5.06 18.77
C TYR A 566 10.36 -5.03 20.25
N TYR A 567 9.48 -4.11 20.60
CA TYR A 567 8.92 -3.98 21.93
C TYR A 567 7.40 -3.98 21.82
N THR A 568 6.71 -4.55 22.77
CA THR A 568 5.27 -4.35 22.93
C THR A 568 5.00 -2.87 23.24
N VAL A 569 3.76 -2.42 23.09
CA VAL A 569 3.34 -1.06 23.51
C VAL A 569 3.53 -0.81 25.00
N LEU A 570 3.69 -1.87 25.78
CA LEU A 570 4.03 -1.80 27.21
C LEU A 570 5.54 -1.72 27.47
N GLY A 571 6.37 -1.62 26.42
CA GLY A 571 7.83 -1.52 26.52
C GLY A 571 8.54 -2.84 26.81
N GLN A 572 7.86 -3.98 26.76
CA GLN A 572 8.48 -5.29 26.93
C GLN A 572 9.16 -5.68 25.62
N LYS A 573 10.46 -5.99 25.69
CA LYS A 573 11.19 -6.52 24.55
C LYS A 573 10.59 -7.87 24.13
N VAL A 574 10.20 -7.96 22.88
CA VAL A 574 9.71 -9.21 22.32
C VAL A 574 10.93 -10.08 22.05
N GLN A 575 11.01 -11.23 22.72
CA GLN A 575 12.07 -12.19 22.44
C GLN A 575 11.89 -12.72 21.03
N GLN A 576 12.96 -12.67 20.27
CA GLN A 576 13.05 -13.20 18.90
C GLN A 576 12.93 -14.71 18.87
#